data_f124a38140aef221eb4cd1fd45cffc71
#
_entry.id   f124a38140aef221eb4cd1fd45cffc71
#
_cell.length_a   1.000
_cell.length_b   1.000
_cell.length_c   1.000
_cell.angle_alpha   90.00
_cell.angle_beta   90.00
_cell.angle_gamma   90.00
#
_symmetry.space_group_name_H-M   'P 1'
#
loop_
_entity.id
_entity.type
_entity.pdbx_description
1 polymer ?
#
loop_
_entity_poly.entity_id
_entity_poly.type
_entity_poly.pdbx_seq_one_letter_code
_entity_poly.pdbx_strand_id
1 'polypeptide(L)'
;MIINDESQNTLNLNKPYATSSFAIGMSEGRKFFIGYTIATQLIERMFPKVDNIADPVMARAAQSLSELIGLCQYKFFMKQSDTSIPVIKKYFGHHFRDEDYLDMIDFQVTPESGAKMMLVGATNKPLAIYFEVSQDELDMFKGGA
;
A
#
# COMPACT_ATOMS: atom_id res chain seq x y z
N MET A 1 5.74 -4.47 -16.71
CA MET A 1 5.41 -4.17 -15.29
C MET A 1 5.92 -2.77 -14.96
N ILE A 2 5.11 -1.96 -14.30
CA ILE A 2 5.49 -0.61 -13.81
C ILE A 2 5.55 -0.69 -12.28
N ILE A 3 6.68 -0.31 -11.70
CA ILE A 3 6.90 -0.26 -10.25
C ILE A 3 7.01 1.20 -9.85
N ASN A 4 6.17 1.65 -8.93
CA ASN A 4 6.23 2.96 -8.31
C ASN A 4 6.59 2.78 -6.83
N ASP A 5 7.86 2.86 -6.52
CA ASP A 5 8.37 2.85 -5.15
C ASP A 5 8.30 4.25 -4.54
N GLU A 6 8.23 4.32 -3.22
CA GLU A 6 7.98 5.57 -2.47
C GLU A 6 6.80 6.39 -3.04
N SER A 7 5.71 5.70 -3.34
CA SER A 7 4.55 6.27 -4.04
C SER A 7 3.96 7.50 -3.34
N GLN A 8 4.15 7.66 -2.02
CA GLN A 8 3.76 8.85 -1.27
C GLN A 8 4.39 10.14 -1.79
N ASN A 9 5.51 10.05 -2.54
CA ASN A 9 6.17 11.22 -3.12
C ASN A 9 5.53 11.67 -4.43
N THR A 10 4.80 10.78 -5.11
CA THR A 10 4.18 11.03 -6.43
C THR A 10 2.67 11.00 -6.40
N LEU A 11 2.08 10.12 -5.59
CA LEU A 11 0.64 9.90 -5.48
C LEU A 11 0.12 10.48 -4.16
N ASN A 12 -0.29 11.73 -4.19
CA ASN A 12 -0.81 12.45 -3.03
C ASN A 12 -1.62 13.68 -3.47
N LEU A 13 -2.32 14.33 -2.53
CA LEU A 13 -3.15 15.50 -2.81
C LEU A 13 -2.37 16.74 -3.24
N ASN A 14 -1.09 16.86 -2.90
CA ASN A 14 -0.25 17.97 -3.33
C ASN A 14 0.17 17.84 -4.82
N LYS A 15 -0.04 16.66 -5.42
CA LYS A 15 0.22 16.37 -6.82
C LYS A 15 -1.02 15.82 -7.54
N PRO A 16 -2.13 16.58 -7.56
CA PRO A 16 -3.43 16.07 -7.98
C PRO A 16 -3.47 15.56 -9.42
N TYR A 17 -2.78 16.24 -10.32
CA TYR A 17 -2.74 15.85 -11.74
C TYR A 17 -1.95 14.56 -11.95
N ALA A 18 -0.79 14.42 -11.29
CA ALA A 18 0.00 13.21 -11.38
C ALA A 18 -0.78 11.99 -10.81
N THR A 19 -1.45 12.19 -9.67
CA THR A 19 -2.28 11.18 -9.01
C THR A 19 -3.43 10.72 -9.92
N SER A 20 -4.17 11.66 -10.50
CA SER A 20 -5.29 11.34 -11.40
C SER A 20 -4.81 10.67 -12.69
N SER A 21 -3.72 11.14 -13.28
CA SER A 21 -3.15 10.54 -14.50
C SER A 21 -2.66 9.12 -14.26
N PHE A 22 -2.04 8.86 -13.11
CA PHE A 22 -1.60 7.51 -12.74
C PHE A 22 -2.78 6.55 -12.56
N ALA A 23 -3.86 7.00 -11.90
CA ALA A 23 -5.06 6.18 -11.72
C ALA A 23 -5.71 5.82 -13.07
N ILE A 24 -5.80 6.76 -13.99
CA ILE A 24 -6.27 6.52 -15.36
C ILE A 24 -5.37 5.50 -16.06
N GLY A 25 -4.05 5.71 -16.04
CA GLY A 25 -3.08 4.79 -16.64
C GLY A 25 -3.18 3.37 -16.09
N MET A 26 -3.38 3.22 -14.77
CA MET A 26 -3.55 1.92 -14.13
C MET A 26 -4.86 1.25 -14.55
N SER A 27 -5.97 1.99 -14.63
CA SER A 27 -7.26 1.44 -15.04
C SER A 27 -7.27 0.98 -16.50
N GLU A 28 -6.60 1.72 -17.38
CA GLU A 28 -6.53 1.40 -18.81
C GLU A 28 -5.43 0.38 -19.14
N GLY A 29 -4.35 0.37 -18.38
CA GLY A 29 -3.20 -0.50 -18.61
C GLY A 29 -3.55 -1.99 -18.62
N ARG A 30 -4.61 -2.38 -17.93
CA ARG A 30 -5.14 -3.75 -17.96
C ARG A 30 -5.50 -4.22 -19.35
N LYS A 31 -5.95 -3.34 -20.23
CA LYS A 31 -6.26 -3.64 -21.64
C LYS A 31 -4.99 -3.99 -22.45
N PHE A 32 -3.84 -3.56 -21.98
CA PHE A 32 -2.53 -3.76 -22.61
C PHE A 32 -1.64 -4.72 -21.83
N PHE A 33 -2.20 -5.50 -20.90
CA PHE A 33 -1.49 -6.45 -20.04
C PHE A 33 -0.36 -5.79 -19.22
N ILE A 34 -0.52 -4.52 -18.83
CA ILE A 34 0.45 -3.82 -18.00
C ILE A 34 0.13 -4.11 -16.53
N GLY A 35 1.09 -4.68 -15.80
CA GLY A 35 1.04 -4.84 -14.35
C GLY A 35 1.61 -3.62 -13.64
N TYR A 36 1.01 -3.23 -12.52
CA TYR A 36 1.44 -2.13 -11.68
C TYR A 36 1.72 -2.62 -10.26
N THR A 37 2.80 -2.12 -9.68
CA THR A 37 3.13 -2.29 -8.25
C THR A 37 3.30 -0.91 -7.64
N ILE A 38 2.60 -0.66 -6.54
CA ILE A 38 2.66 0.57 -5.76
C ILE A 38 3.19 0.21 -4.38
N ALA A 39 4.32 0.80 -3.98
CA ALA A 39 4.88 0.63 -2.66
C ALA A 39 4.96 1.98 -1.94
N THR A 40 4.69 1.99 -0.64
CA THR A 40 4.79 3.18 0.19
C THR A 40 5.20 2.82 1.62
N GLN A 41 6.05 3.63 2.21
CA GLN A 41 6.42 3.54 3.62
C GLN A 41 5.51 4.41 4.50
N LEU A 42 4.92 5.47 3.93
CA LEU A 42 4.15 6.49 4.66
C LEU A 42 2.75 6.63 4.04
N ILE A 43 1.88 5.67 4.34
CA ILE A 43 0.53 5.61 3.78
C ILE A 43 -0.29 6.87 4.11
N GLU A 44 -0.03 7.48 5.27
CA GLU A 44 -0.69 8.70 5.72
C GLU A 44 -0.33 9.94 4.89
N ARG A 45 0.73 9.89 4.08
CA ARG A 45 1.07 10.95 3.13
C ARG A 45 0.35 10.80 1.80
N MET A 46 -0.04 9.58 1.44
CA MET A 46 -0.82 9.35 0.23
C MET A 46 -2.28 9.72 0.43
N PHE A 47 -2.87 9.27 1.52
CA PHE A 47 -4.31 9.37 1.72
C PHE A 47 -4.70 10.55 2.60
N PRO A 48 -5.73 11.31 2.21
CA PRO A 48 -6.18 12.47 2.97
C PRO A 48 -6.79 12.06 4.31
N LYS A 49 -6.45 12.83 5.34
CA LYS A 49 -7.03 12.67 6.69
C LYS A 49 -8.41 13.32 6.80
N VAL A 50 -8.71 14.29 5.92
CA VAL A 50 -9.96 15.06 5.93
C VAL A 50 -10.98 14.50 4.95
N ASP A 51 -12.26 14.53 5.34
CA ASP A 51 -13.37 14.00 4.53
C ASP A 51 -13.93 15.05 3.56
N ASN A 52 -13.88 16.34 3.93
CA ASN A 52 -14.41 17.42 3.11
C ASN A 52 -13.27 18.24 2.50
N ILE A 53 -12.99 17.96 1.24
CA ILE A 53 -12.02 18.70 0.44
C ILE A 53 -12.78 19.70 -0.40
N ALA A 54 -12.65 20.99 -0.09
CA ALA A 54 -13.37 22.06 -0.79
C ALA A 54 -12.85 22.31 -2.20
N ASP A 55 -11.56 22.07 -2.44
CA ASP A 55 -10.94 22.23 -3.78
C ASP A 55 -11.35 21.05 -4.69
N PRO A 56 -12.03 21.32 -5.83
CA PRO A 56 -12.49 20.26 -6.75
C PRO A 56 -11.34 19.41 -7.33
N VAL A 57 -10.19 20.00 -7.55
CA VAL A 57 -9.02 19.30 -8.10
C VAL A 57 -8.44 18.33 -7.09
N MET A 58 -8.32 18.77 -5.84
CA MET A 58 -7.90 17.89 -4.74
C MET A 58 -8.93 16.82 -4.43
N ALA A 59 -10.24 17.15 -4.49
CA ALA A 59 -11.31 16.17 -4.30
C ALA A 59 -11.25 15.06 -5.35
N ARG A 60 -11.02 15.40 -6.61
CA ARG A 60 -10.83 14.43 -7.69
C ARG A 60 -9.59 13.56 -7.47
N ALA A 61 -8.49 14.13 -7.00
CA ALA A 61 -7.29 13.36 -6.67
C ALA A 61 -7.53 12.39 -5.51
N ALA A 62 -8.26 12.81 -4.48
CA ALA A 62 -8.65 11.93 -3.37
C ALA A 62 -9.52 10.76 -3.85
N GLN A 63 -10.47 11.01 -4.75
CA GLN A 63 -11.26 9.97 -5.39
C GLN A 63 -10.36 9.01 -6.18
N SER A 64 -9.42 9.53 -6.98
CA SER A 64 -8.47 8.73 -7.75
C SER A 64 -7.61 7.83 -6.86
N LEU A 65 -7.18 8.29 -5.68
CA LEU A 65 -6.46 7.48 -4.70
C LEU A 65 -7.33 6.33 -4.17
N SER A 66 -8.61 6.59 -3.90
CA SER A 66 -9.55 5.55 -3.47
C SER A 66 -9.80 4.51 -4.57
N GLU A 67 -9.89 4.95 -5.83
CA GLU A 67 -10.02 4.07 -7.00
C GLU A 67 -8.77 3.18 -7.16
N LEU A 68 -7.56 3.71 -6.96
CA LEU A 68 -6.31 2.94 -7.00
C LEU A 68 -6.33 1.75 -6.03
N ILE A 69 -6.87 1.95 -4.82
CA ILE A 69 -7.03 0.86 -3.83
C ILE A 69 -7.91 -0.27 -4.41
N GLY A 70 -9.02 0.09 -5.04
CA GLY A 70 -9.94 -0.87 -5.64
C GLY A 70 -9.34 -1.62 -6.84
N LEU A 71 -8.42 -0.99 -7.57
CA LEU A 71 -7.73 -1.60 -8.71
C LEU A 71 -6.63 -2.59 -8.28
N CYS A 72 -6.08 -2.45 -7.07
CA CYS A 72 -5.08 -3.37 -6.54
C CYS A 72 -5.72 -4.71 -6.17
N GLN A 73 -5.35 -5.78 -6.88
CA GLN A 73 -5.84 -7.14 -6.59
C GLN A 73 -5.24 -7.72 -5.32
N TYR A 74 -3.98 -7.38 -5.04
CA TYR A 74 -3.24 -7.82 -3.86
C TYR A 74 -2.76 -6.60 -3.08
N LYS A 75 -2.87 -6.67 -1.76
CA LYS A 75 -2.44 -5.62 -0.85
C LYS A 75 -1.62 -6.26 0.26
N PHE A 76 -0.39 -5.81 0.42
CA PHE A 76 0.55 -6.31 1.41
C PHE A 76 0.76 -5.23 2.47
N PHE A 77 0.51 -5.57 3.72
CA PHE A 77 0.75 -4.68 4.85
C PHE A 77 1.84 -5.29 5.73
N MET A 78 3.01 -4.68 5.68
CA MET A 78 4.12 -5.01 6.59
C MET A 78 3.87 -4.35 7.95
N LYS A 79 4.86 -4.30 8.82
CA LYS A 79 4.77 -3.61 10.11
C LYS A 79 4.26 -2.18 9.93
N GLN A 80 3.26 -1.81 10.70
CA GLN A 80 2.64 -0.50 10.67
C GLN A 80 2.90 0.27 11.96
N SER A 81 2.93 1.60 11.85
CA SER A 81 2.96 2.49 13.00
C SER A 81 1.56 2.79 13.52
N ASP A 82 1.44 3.19 14.78
CA ASP A 82 0.17 3.65 15.36
C ASP A 82 -0.45 4.80 14.56
N THR A 83 0.37 5.63 13.92
CA THR A 83 -0.09 6.77 13.11
C THR A 83 -0.68 6.34 11.77
N SER A 84 -0.29 5.19 11.24
CA SER A 84 -0.79 4.62 9.97
C SER A 84 -2.14 3.91 10.15
N ILE A 85 -2.39 3.31 11.32
CA ILE A 85 -3.59 2.52 11.58
C ILE A 85 -4.89 3.27 11.32
N PRO A 86 -5.10 4.54 11.74
CA PRO A 86 -6.32 5.27 11.44
C PRO A 86 -6.59 5.43 9.95
N VAL A 87 -5.54 5.59 9.14
CA VAL A 87 -5.64 5.68 7.69
C VAL A 87 -6.01 4.31 7.10
N ILE A 88 -5.38 3.24 7.57
CA ILE A 88 -5.69 1.88 7.15
C ILE A 88 -7.15 1.53 7.50
N LYS A 89 -7.60 1.86 8.70
CA LYS A 89 -9.01 1.67 9.11
C LYS A 89 -9.98 2.41 8.19
N LYS A 90 -9.67 3.64 7.82
CA LYS A 90 -10.52 4.46 6.95
C LYS A 90 -10.66 3.89 5.54
N TYR A 91 -9.56 3.52 4.90
CA TYR A 91 -9.54 3.15 3.48
C TYR A 91 -9.60 1.64 3.22
N PHE A 92 -9.20 0.82 4.20
CA PHE A 92 -9.10 -0.65 4.06
C PHE A 92 -9.88 -1.39 5.15
N GLY A 93 -10.60 -0.69 6.03
CA GLY A 93 -11.24 -1.25 7.22
C GLY A 93 -12.24 -2.38 6.94
N HIS A 94 -12.83 -2.40 5.74
CA HIS A 94 -13.73 -3.48 5.32
C HIS A 94 -13.04 -4.84 5.13
N HIS A 95 -11.70 -4.88 5.13
CA HIS A 95 -10.92 -6.12 5.02
C HIS A 95 -10.51 -6.70 6.38
N PHE A 96 -10.45 -5.87 7.45
CA PHE A 96 -9.76 -6.21 8.70
C PHE A 96 -10.69 -6.20 9.92
N ARG A 97 -10.38 -7.05 10.89
CA ARG A 97 -10.94 -7.03 12.24
C ARG A 97 -10.00 -6.22 13.14
N ASP A 98 -10.46 -5.87 14.35
CA ASP A 98 -9.64 -5.10 15.29
C ASP A 98 -8.36 -5.84 15.70
N GLU A 99 -8.39 -7.17 15.79
CA GLU A 99 -7.23 -8.01 16.08
C GLU A 99 -6.15 -7.89 14.98
N ASP A 100 -6.55 -7.83 13.70
CA ASP A 100 -5.62 -7.76 12.58
C ASP A 100 -4.77 -6.46 12.62
N TYR A 101 -5.31 -5.36 13.18
CA TYR A 101 -4.56 -4.10 13.34
C TYR A 101 -3.51 -4.20 14.44
N LEU A 102 -3.79 -4.90 15.54
CA LEU A 102 -2.82 -5.15 16.60
C LEU A 102 -1.68 -6.01 16.06
N ASP A 103 -2.00 -7.05 15.30
CA ASP A 103 -1.00 -7.88 14.63
C ASP A 103 -0.09 -7.07 13.72
N MET A 104 -0.63 -6.13 12.93
CA MET A 104 0.17 -5.28 12.03
C MET A 104 1.16 -4.38 12.79
N ILE A 105 0.82 -3.91 13.99
CA ILE A 105 1.72 -3.13 14.84
C ILE A 105 2.84 -4.01 15.39
N ASP A 106 2.50 -5.24 15.79
CA ASP A 106 3.40 -6.18 16.45
C ASP A 106 4.27 -6.99 15.48
N PHE A 107 4.05 -6.87 14.17
CA PHE A 107 4.86 -7.58 13.18
C PHE A 107 6.34 -7.29 13.38
N GLN A 108 7.12 -8.36 13.51
CA GLN A 108 8.56 -8.27 13.61
C GLN A 108 9.21 -8.64 12.28
N VAL A 109 10.29 -7.93 11.98
CA VAL A 109 11.16 -8.23 10.84
C VAL A 109 12.57 -8.38 11.42
N THR A 110 13.00 -9.61 11.57
CA THR A 110 14.37 -9.92 12.01
C THR A 110 15.00 -10.95 11.06
N PRO A 111 16.32 -11.01 11.00
CA PRO A 111 17.01 -12.04 10.18
C PRO A 111 16.60 -13.47 10.55
N GLU A 112 16.29 -13.70 11.85
CA GLU A 112 15.92 -15.01 12.36
C GLU A 112 14.44 -15.37 12.16
N SER A 113 13.55 -14.37 12.15
CA SER A 113 12.10 -14.57 12.05
C SER A 113 11.54 -14.30 10.66
N GLY A 114 12.38 -13.80 9.74
CA GLY A 114 11.88 -13.32 8.44
C GLY A 114 11.00 -12.08 8.55
N ALA A 115 10.21 -11.83 7.54
CA ALA A 115 9.24 -10.74 7.50
C ALA A 115 7.82 -11.27 7.63
N LYS A 116 7.10 -10.78 8.63
CA LYS A 116 5.66 -11.05 8.79
C LYS A 116 4.87 -9.94 8.12
N MET A 117 3.84 -10.30 7.37
CA MET A 117 2.98 -9.35 6.69
C MET A 117 1.54 -9.84 6.63
N MET A 118 0.62 -8.90 6.48
CA MET A 118 -0.78 -9.19 6.19
C MET A 118 -1.04 -9.06 4.69
N LEU A 119 -1.53 -10.11 4.08
CA LEU A 119 -1.94 -10.14 2.68
C LEU A 119 -3.47 -10.08 2.58
N VAL A 120 -3.97 -9.15 1.77
CA VAL A 120 -5.35 -9.15 1.29
C VAL A 120 -5.33 -9.42 -0.21
N GLY A 121 -5.90 -10.56 -0.60
CA GLY A 121 -5.98 -11.01 -1.99
C GLY A 121 -7.39 -10.93 -2.56
N ALA A 122 -7.63 -11.66 -3.64
CA ALA A 122 -8.90 -11.69 -4.36
C ALA A 122 -10.12 -12.13 -3.51
N THR A 123 -9.91 -12.84 -2.42
CA THR A 123 -10.99 -13.28 -1.51
C THR A 123 -11.42 -12.21 -0.52
N ASN A 124 -10.74 -11.05 -0.49
CA ASN A 124 -10.93 -9.97 0.49
C ASN A 124 -10.80 -10.39 1.96
N LYS A 125 -10.29 -11.58 2.24
CA LYS A 125 -9.97 -12.04 3.60
C LYS A 125 -8.50 -11.79 3.87
N PRO A 126 -8.15 -11.18 5.01
CA PRO A 126 -6.75 -11.01 5.40
C PRO A 126 -6.13 -12.36 5.74
N LEU A 127 -4.89 -12.51 5.36
CA LEU A 127 -4.08 -13.69 5.66
C LEU A 127 -2.72 -13.21 6.18
N ALA A 128 -2.40 -13.57 7.42
CA ALA A 128 -1.05 -13.35 7.95
C ALA A 128 -0.09 -14.37 7.31
N ILE A 129 0.94 -13.89 6.66
CA ILE A 129 1.96 -14.71 6.01
C ILE A 129 3.34 -14.41 6.56
N TYR A 130 4.18 -15.42 6.61
CA TYR A 130 5.60 -15.30 6.89
C TYR A 130 6.37 -15.37 5.59
N PHE A 131 7.33 -14.49 5.46
CA PHE A 131 8.29 -14.50 4.37
C PHE A 131 9.66 -14.84 4.97
N GLU A 132 10.08 -16.07 4.77
CA GLU A 132 11.41 -16.52 5.14
C GLU A 132 12.35 -16.29 3.95
N VAL A 133 13.48 -15.69 4.22
CA VAL A 133 14.55 -15.50 3.24
C VAL A 133 15.69 -16.45 3.64
N SER A 134 16.16 -17.25 2.70
CA SER A 134 17.27 -18.15 2.96
C SER A 134 18.55 -17.37 3.31
N GLN A 135 19.48 -18.01 4.05
CA GLN A 135 20.76 -17.36 4.39
C GLN A 135 21.56 -16.97 3.13
N ASP A 136 21.49 -17.79 2.09
CA ASP A 136 22.16 -17.53 0.82
C ASP A 136 21.63 -16.26 0.14
N GLU A 137 20.30 -16.03 0.19
CA GLU A 137 19.67 -14.82 -0.31
C GLU A 137 20.07 -13.60 0.53
N LEU A 138 20.07 -13.72 1.86
CA LEU A 138 20.53 -12.65 2.76
C LEU A 138 21.98 -12.26 2.48
N ASP A 139 22.85 -13.24 2.23
CA ASP A 139 24.27 -13.00 1.96
C ASP A 139 24.48 -12.33 0.58
N MET A 140 23.63 -12.60 -0.40
CA MET A 140 23.63 -11.86 -1.67
C MET A 140 23.31 -10.37 -1.48
N PHE A 141 22.40 -10.02 -0.56
CA PHE A 141 22.06 -8.62 -0.29
C PHE A 141 23.09 -7.89 0.60
N LYS A 142 23.84 -8.59 1.45
CA LYS A 142 24.89 -7.99 2.27
C LYS A 142 26.09 -7.47 1.46
N GLY A 143 26.30 -7.98 0.26
CA GLY A 143 27.39 -7.55 -0.62
C GLY A 143 27.10 -6.27 -1.44
N GLY A 144 25.95 -5.66 -1.29
CA GLY A 144 25.49 -4.50 -2.08
C GLY A 144 25.43 -3.17 -1.32
N ALA A 145 26.04 -3.05 -0.15
CA ALA A 145 26.11 -1.80 0.63
C ALA A 145 27.46 -1.14 0.51
#